data_3de41600a3a3ab60ec7141bdd85a1bac
#
_entry.id   3de41600a3a3ab60ec7141bdd85a1bac
#
_cell.length_a   1.000
_cell.length_b   1.000
_cell.length_c   1.000
_cell.angle_alpha   90.00
_cell.angle_beta   90.00
_cell.angle_gamma   90.00
#
_symmetry.space_group_name_H-M   'P 1'
#
loop_
_entity.id
_entity.type
_entity.pdbx_description
1 polymer ?
#
loop_
_entity_poly.entity_id
_entity_poly.type
_entity_poly.pdbx_seq_one_letter_code
_entity_poly.pdbx_strand_id
1 'polypeptide(L)'
;MMRIGEFLKRNKTAVAIDDDVIYKRPRIRVRNGGISLRDEILGEKIGTKSQFLISKGQFLLSKIDARNGAFGVVPDKLDGGVITGNFWTFDVDYNIVNPHYLTLLTTTDAFIQFCEQASNGTTNRHYLQESLFLNIKVPVPSLEEQNELVKTYNDIMIFIKMEEMKAIDADLKATVSVRNALGVAPYPGHIEKKLVHYLSYGAIDSWSVPQILHAENSPFGKSKFACKKLSDLAFINPKTDLSMLSDTDNMSFIPMEDISDDYGEWTGKRVGSKSNVKGYTKFQDGDIIWARITPCMQNGKSAILTNLVNGKGYGSTEFHIIRIKSSDVLPQYIHTLLRHFDVLSDAKKYFTGSAGQQRVPTSYLENLLIPVPPLEVQKQIADEYANGIEQAKQGYIKIYNYKQELKKNFETQIFE
;
A
#
# COMPACT_ATOMS: atom_id res chain seq x y z
N MET A 1 -32.19 17.13 -14.71
CA MET A 1 -31.04 17.07 -15.65
C MET A 1 -30.77 18.45 -16.20
N MET A 2 -29.57 19.01 -15.97
CA MET A 2 -29.12 20.35 -16.37
C MET A 2 -27.79 20.26 -17.14
N ARG A 3 -27.53 21.14 -18.09
CA ARG A 3 -26.23 21.13 -18.79
C ARG A 3 -25.15 21.72 -17.88
N ILE A 4 -23.95 21.14 -17.90
CA ILE A 4 -22.83 21.63 -17.11
C ILE A 4 -22.56 23.13 -17.36
N GLY A 5 -22.68 23.59 -18.62
CA GLY A 5 -22.48 24.99 -18.98
C GLY A 5 -23.52 25.98 -18.42
N GLU A 6 -24.61 25.50 -17.82
CA GLU A 6 -25.60 26.37 -17.16
C GLU A 6 -25.12 26.86 -15.79
N PHE A 7 -24.22 26.08 -15.12
CA PHE A 7 -23.69 26.41 -13.79
C PHE A 7 -22.15 26.48 -13.71
N LEU A 8 -21.43 26.10 -14.79
CA LEU A 8 -19.98 26.27 -14.91
C LEU A 8 -19.64 27.21 -16.07
N LYS A 9 -18.94 28.30 -15.75
CA LYS A 9 -18.43 29.24 -16.74
C LYS A 9 -16.92 29.18 -16.82
N ARG A 10 -16.39 28.98 -18.03
CA ARG A 10 -14.94 28.88 -18.26
C ARG A 10 -14.23 30.17 -17.81
N ASN A 11 -13.26 30.03 -16.88
CA ASN A 11 -12.37 31.10 -16.47
C ASN A 11 -11.00 30.96 -17.16
N LYS A 12 -10.46 32.05 -17.68
CA LYS A 12 -9.19 32.14 -18.42
C LYS A 12 -8.37 33.35 -17.95
N THR A 13 -8.33 33.60 -16.65
CA THR A 13 -7.57 34.73 -16.11
C THR A 13 -6.08 34.47 -16.30
N ALA A 14 -5.49 35.07 -17.32
CA ALA A 14 -4.08 34.91 -17.65
C ALA A 14 -3.19 35.69 -16.67
N VAL A 15 -2.03 35.14 -16.40
CA VAL A 15 -0.98 35.76 -15.58
C VAL A 15 0.39 35.53 -16.22
N ALA A 16 1.18 36.60 -16.32
CA ALA A 16 2.60 36.51 -16.63
C ALA A 16 3.38 36.17 -15.33
N ILE A 17 4.18 35.14 -15.34
CA ILE A 17 4.96 34.74 -14.19
C ILE A 17 6.12 35.70 -14.00
N ASP A 18 6.18 36.31 -12.84
CA ASP A 18 7.28 37.14 -12.35
C ASP A 18 8.32 36.26 -11.68
N ASP A 19 9.61 36.47 -12.02
CA ASP A 19 10.69 35.64 -11.53
C ASP A 19 10.91 35.73 -10.01
N ASP A 20 10.57 36.87 -9.41
CA ASP A 20 10.79 37.16 -8.00
C ASP A 20 9.60 36.78 -7.09
N VAL A 21 8.50 36.32 -7.68
CA VAL A 21 7.26 35.99 -6.95
C VAL A 21 7.18 34.48 -6.70
N ILE A 22 6.74 34.08 -5.50
CA ILE A 22 6.46 32.67 -5.17
C ILE A 22 5.03 32.32 -5.60
N TYR A 23 4.90 31.25 -6.39
CA TYR A 23 3.61 30.76 -6.90
C TYR A 23 3.27 29.39 -6.32
N LYS A 24 1.99 29.23 -5.94
CA LYS A 24 1.40 27.95 -5.55
C LYS A 24 1.03 27.17 -6.80
N ARG A 25 1.44 25.89 -6.86
CA ARG A 25 1.03 24.99 -7.97
C ARG A 25 0.18 23.85 -7.44
N PRO A 26 -0.98 23.56 -8.08
CA PRO A 26 -1.82 22.45 -7.70
C PRO A 26 -1.27 21.12 -8.21
N ARG A 27 -1.62 20.03 -7.50
CA ARG A 27 -1.60 18.66 -7.96
C ARG A 27 -3.04 18.18 -8.07
N ILE A 28 -3.44 17.76 -9.26
CA ILE A 28 -4.74 17.12 -9.51
C ILE A 28 -4.47 15.62 -9.63
N ARG A 29 -5.11 14.84 -8.78
CA ARG A 29 -4.92 13.39 -8.76
C ARG A 29 -5.99 12.71 -9.58
N VAL A 30 -5.59 11.73 -10.39
CA VAL A 30 -6.50 10.79 -11.05
C VAL A 30 -7.27 9.93 -10.05
N ARG A 31 -8.26 9.19 -10.52
CA ARG A 31 -9.13 8.32 -9.70
C ARG A 31 -9.83 9.09 -8.58
N ASN A 32 -10.32 10.28 -8.93
CA ASN A 32 -11.05 11.16 -8.00
C ASN A 32 -10.24 11.52 -6.74
N GLY A 33 -8.91 11.55 -6.84
CA GLY A 33 -8.01 11.85 -5.73
C GLY A 33 -7.97 13.33 -5.31
N GLY A 34 -8.80 14.19 -5.95
CA GLY A 34 -8.99 15.59 -5.61
C GLY A 34 -7.81 16.49 -5.95
N ILE A 35 -7.87 17.72 -5.41
CA ILE A 35 -6.91 18.79 -5.64
C ILE A 35 -6.16 19.10 -4.35
N SER A 36 -4.84 19.19 -4.44
CA SER A 36 -3.97 19.51 -3.29
C SER A 36 -2.82 20.43 -3.74
N LEU A 37 -2.21 21.13 -2.79
CA LEU A 37 -0.98 21.85 -3.06
C LEU A 37 0.12 20.86 -3.45
N ARG A 38 0.76 21.11 -4.59
CA ARG A 38 1.94 20.37 -5.04
C ARG A 38 3.20 20.92 -4.40
N ASP A 39 3.45 22.21 -4.60
CA ASP A 39 4.59 22.95 -4.10
C ASP A 39 4.31 24.48 -4.19
N GLU A 40 5.15 25.22 -3.49
CA GLU A 40 5.32 26.67 -3.67
C GLU A 40 6.71 26.89 -4.27
N ILE A 41 6.79 27.62 -5.38
CA ILE A 41 8.02 27.75 -6.14
C ILE A 41 8.22 29.17 -6.64
N LEU A 42 9.45 29.64 -6.62
CA LEU A 42 9.84 30.93 -7.18
C LEU A 42 9.58 30.96 -8.70
N GLY A 43 9.08 32.05 -9.22
CA GLY A 43 8.73 32.20 -10.63
C GLY A 43 9.88 31.95 -11.59
N GLU A 44 11.11 32.31 -11.21
CA GLU A 44 12.32 31.98 -11.97
C GLU A 44 12.40 30.51 -12.36
N LYS A 45 11.99 29.60 -11.45
CA LYS A 45 12.03 28.15 -11.65
C LYS A 45 10.82 27.61 -12.44
N ILE A 46 9.90 28.46 -12.87
CA ILE A 46 8.74 28.10 -13.70
C ILE A 46 9.10 28.31 -15.17
N GLY A 47 9.24 27.21 -15.92
CA GLY A 47 9.64 27.27 -17.33
C GLY A 47 8.65 27.95 -18.26
N THR A 48 7.32 27.78 -18.04
CA THR A 48 6.27 28.43 -18.85
C THR A 48 5.83 29.70 -18.16
N LYS A 49 6.18 30.86 -18.73
CA LYS A 49 5.91 32.18 -18.14
C LYS A 49 4.48 32.67 -18.31
N SER A 50 3.73 32.19 -19.30
CA SER A 50 2.31 32.48 -19.46
C SER A 50 1.48 31.36 -18.83
N GLN A 51 0.76 31.68 -17.78
CA GLN A 51 -0.07 30.74 -17.03
C GLN A 51 -1.46 31.32 -16.78
N PHE A 52 -2.30 30.57 -16.06
CA PHE A 52 -3.63 30.98 -15.66
C PHE A 52 -3.75 30.97 -14.14
N LEU A 53 -4.36 32.00 -13.57
CA LEU A 53 -4.69 32.04 -12.13
C LEU A 53 -5.86 31.13 -11.84
N ILE A 54 -5.82 30.54 -10.64
CA ILE A 54 -6.92 29.81 -10.05
C ILE A 54 -7.34 30.49 -8.73
N SER A 55 -8.64 30.48 -8.47
CA SER A 55 -9.22 30.98 -7.24
C SER A 55 -9.93 29.88 -6.47
N LYS A 56 -9.96 29.98 -5.14
CA LYS A 56 -10.72 29.07 -4.29
C LYS A 56 -12.16 28.94 -4.75
N GLY A 57 -12.72 27.75 -4.66
CA GLY A 57 -14.08 27.48 -5.05
C GLY A 57 -14.28 27.25 -6.57
N GLN A 58 -13.34 27.61 -7.44
CA GLN A 58 -13.43 27.24 -8.84
C GLN A 58 -13.40 25.73 -9.05
N PHE A 59 -14.12 25.24 -10.05
CA PHE A 59 -13.98 23.87 -10.52
C PHE A 59 -12.76 23.77 -11.44
N LEU A 60 -11.85 22.87 -11.14
CA LEU A 60 -10.59 22.68 -11.85
C LEU A 60 -10.50 21.25 -12.37
N LEU A 61 -10.10 21.08 -13.64
CA LEU A 61 -9.88 19.77 -14.25
C LEU A 61 -8.62 19.74 -15.13
N SER A 62 -8.06 18.54 -15.31
CA SER A 62 -7.07 18.24 -16.34
C SER A 62 -7.79 17.83 -17.62
N LYS A 63 -7.61 18.57 -18.71
CA LYS A 63 -8.23 18.22 -20.00
C LYS A 63 -7.73 16.89 -20.59
N ILE A 64 -6.58 16.41 -20.14
CA ILE A 64 -5.98 15.14 -20.59
C ILE A 64 -6.50 13.98 -19.75
N ASP A 65 -6.63 14.19 -18.43
CA ASP A 65 -6.92 13.14 -17.47
C ASP A 65 -8.33 13.22 -16.86
N ALA A 66 -9.22 14.05 -17.40
CA ALA A 66 -10.61 14.14 -16.93
C ALA A 66 -11.31 12.77 -16.96
N ARG A 67 -11.13 11.98 -18.01
CA ARG A 67 -11.62 10.59 -18.13
C ARG A 67 -11.04 9.64 -17.06
N ASN A 68 -9.94 10.03 -16.42
CA ASN A 68 -9.31 9.29 -15.34
C ASN A 68 -9.66 9.87 -13.95
N GLY A 69 -10.65 10.78 -13.87
CA GLY A 69 -11.10 11.39 -12.63
C GLY A 69 -10.17 12.49 -12.08
N ALA A 70 -9.48 13.23 -12.96
CA ALA A 70 -8.59 14.33 -12.57
C ALA A 70 -9.32 15.67 -12.55
N PHE A 71 -10.15 15.91 -11.54
CA PHE A 71 -10.90 17.15 -11.31
C PHE A 71 -11.27 17.35 -9.85
N GLY A 72 -11.82 18.53 -9.53
CA GLY A 72 -12.33 18.86 -8.20
C GLY A 72 -12.54 20.36 -8.03
N VAL A 73 -12.93 20.76 -6.82
CA VAL A 73 -13.06 22.17 -6.42
C VAL A 73 -11.73 22.64 -5.81
N VAL A 74 -11.28 23.83 -6.20
CA VAL A 74 -10.04 24.44 -5.72
C VAL A 74 -10.16 24.77 -4.23
N PRO A 75 -9.34 24.19 -3.36
CA PRO A 75 -9.39 24.46 -1.92
C PRO A 75 -8.79 25.83 -1.57
N ASP A 76 -9.14 26.37 -0.42
CA ASP A 76 -8.69 27.69 0.07
C ASP A 76 -7.15 27.86 0.05
N LYS A 77 -6.42 26.79 0.38
CA LYS A 77 -4.93 26.81 0.38
C LYS A 77 -4.32 27.12 -0.99
N LEU A 78 -5.07 26.91 -2.08
CA LEU A 78 -4.64 27.12 -3.45
C LEU A 78 -5.14 28.42 -4.06
N ASP A 79 -5.81 29.26 -3.30
CA ASP A 79 -6.22 30.57 -3.77
C ASP A 79 -5.02 31.37 -4.29
N GLY A 80 -5.15 31.98 -5.48
CA GLY A 80 -4.06 32.68 -6.19
C GLY A 80 -2.99 31.75 -6.79
N GLY A 81 -3.22 30.44 -6.84
CA GLY A 81 -2.32 29.49 -7.48
C GLY A 81 -2.31 29.61 -9.01
N VAL A 82 -1.34 28.95 -9.67
CA VAL A 82 -1.17 29.02 -11.13
C VAL A 82 -1.18 27.64 -11.77
N ILE A 83 -1.75 27.59 -12.99
CA ILE A 83 -1.86 26.37 -13.81
C ILE A 83 -1.45 26.64 -15.26
N THR A 84 -0.99 25.59 -15.93
CA THR A 84 -0.72 25.62 -17.38
C THR A 84 -2.01 25.43 -18.19
N GLY A 85 -1.95 25.72 -19.50
CA GLY A 85 -3.07 25.52 -20.44
C GLY A 85 -3.57 24.07 -20.59
N ASN A 86 -2.94 23.08 -19.93
CA ASN A 86 -3.44 21.71 -19.89
C ASN A 86 -4.56 21.51 -18.85
N PHE A 87 -4.80 22.51 -18.02
CA PHE A 87 -5.85 22.52 -17.02
C PHE A 87 -6.89 23.58 -17.36
N TRP A 88 -8.11 23.31 -16.97
CA TRP A 88 -9.22 24.24 -17.13
C TRP A 88 -9.84 24.57 -15.79
N THR A 89 -10.13 25.85 -15.58
CA THR A 89 -10.92 26.35 -14.45
C THR A 89 -12.26 26.90 -14.92
N PHE A 90 -13.24 26.74 -14.05
CA PHE A 90 -14.59 27.23 -14.26
C PHE A 90 -15.08 27.93 -12.98
N ASP A 91 -15.67 29.08 -13.13
CA ASP A 91 -16.44 29.71 -12.05
C ASP A 91 -17.75 28.93 -11.89
N VAL A 92 -18.10 28.67 -10.65
CA VAL A 92 -19.27 27.84 -10.26
C VAL A 92 -20.39 28.77 -9.83
N ASP A 93 -21.62 28.59 -10.36
CA ASP A 93 -22.80 29.26 -9.84
C ASP A 93 -23.31 28.54 -8.59
N TYR A 94 -22.94 29.06 -7.42
CA TYR A 94 -23.33 28.51 -6.13
C TYR A 94 -24.81 28.68 -5.76
N ASN A 95 -25.58 29.44 -6.56
CA ASN A 95 -27.05 29.47 -6.40
C ASN A 95 -27.71 28.25 -7.05
N ILE A 96 -26.98 27.52 -7.87
CA ILE A 96 -27.49 26.33 -8.60
C ILE A 96 -26.89 25.06 -8.04
N VAL A 97 -25.57 25.05 -7.77
CA VAL A 97 -24.87 23.84 -7.38
C VAL A 97 -24.00 24.03 -6.15
N ASN A 98 -24.16 23.13 -5.16
CA ASN A 98 -23.27 23.04 -4.01
C ASN A 98 -21.91 22.48 -4.46
N PRO A 99 -20.76 23.11 -4.12
CA PRO A 99 -19.43 22.68 -4.56
C PRO A 99 -19.06 21.28 -4.06
N HIS A 100 -19.55 20.86 -2.89
CA HIS A 100 -19.35 19.50 -2.38
C HIS A 100 -20.16 18.49 -3.16
N TYR A 101 -21.43 18.82 -3.50
CA TYR A 101 -22.26 17.98 -4.38
C TYR A 101 -21.60 17.83 -5.75
N LEU A 102 -21.11 18.92 -6.35
CA LEU A 102 -20.38 18.87 -7.62
C LEU A 102 -19.15 17.96 -7.51
N THR A 103 -18.41 18.02 -6.41
CA THR A 103 -17.28 17.12 -6.18
C THR A 103 -17.73 15.66 -6.12
N LEU A 104 -18.83 15.34 -5.41
CA LEU A 104 -19.38 13.98 -5.35
C LEU A 104 -19.88 13.50 -6.72
N LEU A 105 -20.63 14.33 -7.42
CA LEU A 105 -21.12 14.02 -8.77
C LEU A 105 -19.96 13.61 -9.70
N THR A 106 -18.84 14.31 -9.63
CA THR A 106 -17.67 14.00 -10.46
C THR A 106 -16.99 12.69 -10.09
N THR A 107 -17.29 12.09 -8.92
CA THR A 107 -16.74 10.77 -8.53
C THR A 107 -17.52 9.59 -9.10
N THR A 108 -18.69 9.84 -9.69
CA THR A 108 -19.57 8.81 -10.24
C THR A 108 -19.00 8.20 -11.52
N ASP A 109 -19.30 6.93 -11.77
CA ASP A 109 -18.86 6.26 -12.99
C ASP A 109 -19.56 6.85 -14.22
N ALA A 110 -20.82 7.26 -14.08
CA ALA A 110 -21.56 7.96 -15.13
C ALA A 110 -20.86 9.26 -15.57
N PHE A 111 -20.38 10.07 -14.61
CA PHE A 111 -19.67 11.31 -14.94
C PHE A 111 -18.34 11.04 -15.67
N ILE A 112 -17.61 10.03 -15.23
CA ILE A 112 -16.36 9.61 -15.89
C ILE A 112 -16.62 9.17 -17.33
N GLN A 113 -17.67 8.37 -17.57
CA GLN A 113 -18.09 7.96 -18.91
C GLN A 113 -18.48 9.15 -19.78
N PHE A 114 -19.18 10.13 -19.24
CA PHE A 114 -19.49 11.37 -19.96
C PHE A 114 -18.22 12.14 -20.37
N CYS A 115 -17.24 12.24 -19.49
CA CYS A 115 -15.95 12.86 -19.82
C CYS A 115 -15.21 12.07 -20.91
N GLU A 116 -15.30 10.76 -20.91
CA GLU A 116 -14.68 9.90 -21.93
C GLU A 116 -15.34 10.13 -23.30
N GLN A 117 -16.67 10.14 -23.37
CA GLN A 117 -17.45 10.43 -24.58
C GLN A 117 -17.21 11.84 -25.11
N ALA A 118 -16.97 12.81 -24.23
CA ALA A 118 -16.65 14.21 -24.59
C ALA A 118 -15.17 14.43 -24.94
N SER A 119 -14.37 13.37 -25.03
CA SER A 119 -12.94 13.43 -25.32
C SER A 119 -12.62 12.88 -26.70
N ASN A 120 -11.79 13.60 -27.48
CA ASN A 120 -11.33 13.18 -28.80
C ASN A 120 -9.81 13.02 -28.82
N GLY A 121 -9.30 12.04 -29.58
CA GLY A 121 -7.87 11.82 -29.77
C GLY A 121 -7.58 10.44 -30.36
N THR A 122 -6.35 10.27 -30.88
CA THR A 122 -5.85 8.98 -31.36
C THR A 122 -4.81 8.44 -30.40
N THR A 123 -4.85 7.14 -30.14
CA THR A 123 -3.91 6.43 -29.27
C THR A 123 -3.76 7.02 -27.87
N ASN A 124 -3.02 6.99 -27.01
CA ASN A 124 -2.93 7.29 -25.59
C ASN A 124 -3.22 8.75 -25.13
N ARG A 125 -3.53 9.71 -26.03
CA ARG A 125 -3.80 11.10 -25.67
C ARG A 125 -5.16 11.55 -26.19
N HIS A 126 -6.17 11.42 -25.35
CA HIS A 126 -7.49 11.99 -25.58
C HIS A 126 -7.61 13.31 -24.84
N TYR A 127 -8.09 14.34 -25.53
CA TYR A 127 -8.32 15.65 -24.94
C TYR A 127 -9.81 15.90 -24.80
N LEU A 128 -10.25 16.27 -23.61
CA LEU A 128 -11.61 16.73 -23.37
C LEU A 128 -11.90 17.95 -24.28
N GLN A 129 -13.07 17.96 -24.91
CA GLN A 129 -13.53 19.06 -25.73
C GLN A 129 -14.43 19.97 -24.91
N GLU A 130 -14.08 21.27 -24.79
CA GLU A 130 -14.78 22.23 -23.91
C GLU A 130 -16.28 22.30 -24.23
N SER A 131 -16.63 22.42 -25.53
CA SER A 131 -18.03 22.51 -25.96
C SER A 131 -18.82 21.23 -25.67
N LEU A 132 -18.22 20.06 -25.86
CA LEU A 132 -18.86 18.79 -25.56
C LEU A 132 -19.06 18.65 -24.05
N PHE A 133 -18.02 18.95 -23.25
CA PHE A 133 -18.09 18.90 -21.79
C PHE A 133 -19.20 19.80 -21.23
N LEU A 134 -19.28 21.06 -21.68
CA LEU A 134 -20.30 21.99 -21.20
C LEU A 134 -21.72 21.60 -21.62
N ASN A 135 -21.89 20.80 -22.66
CA ASN A 135 -23.18 20.28 -23.11
C ASN A 135 -23.62 18.99 -22.45
N ILE A 136 -22.75 18.34 -21.65
CA ILE A 136 -23.13 17.15 -20.86
C ILE A 136 -24.28 17.54 -19.93
N LYS A 137 -25.32 16.70 -19.91
CA LYS A 137 -26.43 16.82 -18.97
C LYS A 137 -26.17 15.98 -17.75
N VAL A 138 -26.24 16.58 -16.58
CA VAL A 138 -26.06 15.94 -15.29
C VAL A 138 -27.26 16.18 -14.38
N PRO A 139 -27.54 15.33 -13.40
CA PRO A 139 -28.55 15.59 -12.41
C PRO A 139 -28.11 16.75 -11.51
N VAL A 140 -29.01 17.73 -11.35
CA VAL A 140 -28.81 18.87 -10.43
C VAL A 140 -30.16 19.04 -9.71
N PRO A 141 -30.36 18.34 -8.57
CA PRO A 141 -31.56 18.51 -7.75
C PRO A 141 -31.56 19.89 -7.07
N SER A 142 -32.57 20.19 -6.27
CA SER A 142 -32.60 21.44 -5.49
C SER A 142 -31.40 21.55 -4.56
N LEU A 143 -31.01 22.79 -4.19
CA LEU A 143 -29.88 22.98 -3.24
C LEU A 143 -30.12 22.31 -1.89
N GLU A 144 -31.38 22.21 -1.46
CA GLU A 144 -31.75 21.50 -0.22
C GLU A 144 -31.45 20.01 -0.34
N GLU A 145 -31.88 19.37 -1.41
CA GLU A 145 -31.57 17.96 -1.69
C GLU A 145 -30.08 17.71 -1.87
N GLN A 146 -29.37 18.60 -2.56
CA GLN A 146 -27.91 18.51 -2.68
C GLN A 146 -27.23 18.57 -1.32
N ASN A 147 -27.65 19.46 -0.43
CA ASN A 147 -27.11 19.59 0.92
C ASN A 147 -27.36 18.33 1.77
N GLU A 148 -28.54 17.74 1.64
CA GLU A 148 -28.91 16.50 2.33
C GLU A 148 -28.06 15.31 1.82
N LEU A 149 -27.89 15.18 0.51
CA LEU A 149 -27.01 14.18 -0.10
C LEU A 149 -25.56 14.31 0.38
N VAL A 150 -25.02 15.53 0.38
CA VAL A 150 -23.66 15.82 0.85
C VAL A 150 -23.52 15.50 2.33
N LYS A 151 -24.50 15.84 3.16
CA LYS A 151 -24.50 15.55 4.60
C LYS A 151 -24.49 14.04 4.82
N THR A 152 -25.40 13.30 4.19
CA THR A 152 -25.49 11.85 4.31
C THR A 152 -24.18 11.17 3.89
N TYR A 153 -23.60 11.62 2.77
CA TYR A 153 -22.31 11.10 2.30
C TYR A 153 -21.20 11.34 3.31
N ASN A 154 -21.12 12.56 3.86
CA ASN A 154 -20.09 12.92 4.83
C ASN A 154 -20.21 12.16 6.14
N ASP A 155 -21.46 11.93 6.63
CA ASP A 155 -21.71 11.17 7.85
C ASP A 155 -21.22 9.71 7.70
N ILE A 156 -21.47 9.10 6.54
CA ILE A 156 -20.95 7.76 6.23
C ILE A 156 -19.41 7.77 6.09
N MET A 157 -18.84 8.80 5.47
CA MET A 157 -17.37 8.92 5.33
C MET A 157 -16.69 9.11 6.70
N ILE A 158 -17.30 9.82 7.65
CA ILE A 158 -16.81 9.91 9.02
C ILE A 158 -16.82 8.53 9.67
N PHE A 159 -17.92 7.77 9.53
CA PHE A 159 -18.00 6.40 10.02
C PHE A 159 -16.91 5.50 9.42
N ILE A 160 -16.71 5.53 8.10
CA ILE A 160 -15.66 4.79 7.39
C ILE A 160 -14.28 5.13 7.96
N LYS A 161 -14.01 6.41 8.19
CA LYS A 161 -12.74 6.87 8.76
C LYS A 161 -12.52 6.36 10.19
N MET A 162 -13.57 6.30 10.99
CA MET A 162 -13.49 5.72 12.34
C MET A 162 -13.18 4.22 12.28
N GLU A 163 -13.78 3.47 11.36
CA GLU A 163 -13.47 2.05 11.16
C GLU A 163 -12.03 1.85 10.65
N GLU A 164 -11.54 2.73 9.77
CA GLU A 164 -10.11 2.72 9.33
C GLU A 164 -9.17 2.90 10.54
N MET A 165 -9.47 3.84 11.43
CA MET A 165 -8.66 4.04 12.63
C MET A 165 -8.67 2.82 13.54
N LYS A 166 -9.82 2.13 13.68
CA LYS A 166 -9.92 0.88 14.48
C LYS A 166 -9.10 -0.25 13.85
N ALA A 167 -9.12 -0.40 12.53
CA ALA A 167 -8.33 -1.42 11.83
C ALA A 167 -6.83 -1.16 11.98
N ILE A 168 -6.38 0.08 11.83
CA ILE A 168 -4.99 0.50 12.05
C ILE A 168 -4.57 0.26 13.51
N ASP A 169 -5.41 0.59 14.48
CA ASP A 169 -5.13 0.39 15.90
C ASP A 169 -5.02 -1.10 16.26
N ALA A 170 -5.86 -1.96 15.66
CA ALA A 170 -5.78 -3.40 15.84
C ALA A 170 -4.44 -3.98 15.33
N ASP A 171 -3.99 -3.57 14.13
CA ASP A 171 -2.70 -3.99 13.55
C ASP A 171 -1.52 -3.49 14.40
N LEU A 172 -1.56 -2.23 14.82
CA LEU A 172 -0.53 -1.66 15.70
C LEU A 172 -0.47 -2.37 17.05
N LYS A 173 -1.62 -2.64 17.67
CA LYS A 173 -1.70 -3.37 18.95
C LYS A 173 -1.16 -4.77 18.81
N ALA A 174 -1.47 -5.48 17.72
CA ALA A 174 -0.92 -6.80 17.45
C ALA A 174 0.61 -6.78 17.38
N THR A 175 1.18 -5.78 16.70
CA THR A 175 2.64 -5.60 16.62
C THR A 175 3.26 -5.24 17.97
N VAL A 176 2.65 -4.32 18.72
CA VAL A 176 3.16 -3.89 20.03
C VAL A 176 3.05 -5.00 21.08
N SER A 177 2.01 -5.85 21.04
CA SER A 177 1.83 -6.96 21.97
C SER A 177 2.99 -7.94 21.93
N VAL A 178 3.53 -8.24 20.74
CA VAL A 178 4.71 -9.11 20.57
C VAL A 178 5.92 -8.54 21.33
N ARG A 179 6.23 -7.26 21.17
CA ARG A 179 7.34 -6.61 21.89
C ARG A 179 7.15 -6.68 23.40
N ASN A 180 5.96 -6.33 23.87
CA ASN A 180 5.63 -6.30 25.30
C ASN A 180 5.78 -7.70 25.91
N ALA A 181 5.24 -8.71 25.24
CA ALA A 181 5.34 -10.11 25.69
C ALA A 181 6.80 -10.59 25.76
N LEU A 182 7.65 -10.16 24.81
CA LEU A 182 9.07 -10.47 24.77
C LEU A 182 9.93 -9.57 25.67
N GLY A 183 9.39 -8.49 26.21
CA GLY A 183 10.14 -7.51 27.02
C GLY A 183 11.16 -6.71 26.20
N VAL A 184 10.85 -6.42 24.92
CA VAL A 184 11.75 -5.74 23.99
C VAL A 184 11.32 -4.28 23.79
N ALA A 185 12.25 -3.35 24.00
CA ALA A 185 12.03 -1.95 23.66
C ALA A 185 11.87 -1.76 22.13
N PRO A 186 11.20 -0.67 21.68
CA PRO A 186 11.13 -0.35 20.26
C PRO A 186 12.51 -0.39 19.62
N TYR A 187 12.63 -1.08 18.47
CA TYR A 187 13.90 -1.21 17.75
C TYR A 187 14.34 0.16 17.24
N PRO A 188 15.52 0.68 17.65
CA PRO A 188 15.99 1.96 17.18
C PRO A 188 16.32 1.86 15.69
N GLY A 189 15.53 2.50 14.84
CA GLY A 189 15.73 2.50 13.39
C GLY A 189 17.03 3.14 12.92
N HIS A 190 17.74 3.85 13.82
CA HIS A 190 19.01 4.52 13.56
C HIS A 190 20.11 3.99 14.47
N ILE A 191 21.25 3.70 13.85
CA ILE A 191 22.49 3.46 14.58
C ILE A 191 23.02 4.83 15.01
N GLU A 192 23.50 4.91 16.25
CA GLU A 192 24.32 6.02 16.67
C GLU A 192 25.54 6.13 15.74
N LYS A 193 25.68 7.23 15.01
CA LYS A 193 26.82 7.45 14.11
C LYS A 193 28.06 7.69 14.96
N LYS A 194 28.75 6.63 15.33
CA LYS A 194 30.09 6.72 15.91
C LYS A 194 31.10 6.90 14.79
N LEU A 195 32.06 7.80 14.98
CA LEU A 195 33.17 8.03 14.02
C LEU A 195 34.09 6.82 13.92
N VAL A 196 34.20 6.01 14.98
CA VAL A 196 35.07 4.83 15.07
C VAL A 196 34.31 3.71 15.76
N HIS A 197 34.35 2.52 15.18
CA HIS A 197 33.80 1.29 15.75
C HIS A 197 34.98 0.31 16.02
N TYR A 198 35.07 -0.19 17.26
CA TYR A 198 36.01 -1.23 17.63
C TYR A 198 35.31 -2.57 17.62
N LEU A 199 35.85 -3.53 16.89
CA LEU A 199 35.29 -4.87 16.76
C LEU A 199 36.37 -5.89 17.07
N SER A 200 35.98 -6.95 17.79
CA SER A 200 36.84 -8.11 17.94
C SER A 200 36.85 -8.90 16.62
N TYR A 201 38.02 -9.27 16.13
CA TYR A 201 38.15 -10.06 14.89
C TYR A 201 37.35 -11.37 14.94
N GLY A 202 37.29 -12.03 16.09
CA GLY A 202 36.52 -13.25 16.28
C GLY A 202 34.99 -13.06 16.31
N ALA A 203 34.51 -11.82 16.35
CA ALA A 203 33.07 -11.50 16.31
C ALA A 203 32.59 -11.08 14.91
N ILE A 204 33.49 -11.10 13.89
CA ILE A 204 33.17 -10.68 12.53
C ILE A 204 32.77 -11.91 11.71
N ASP A 205 31.46 -12.12 11.55
CA ASP A 205 30.92 -13.18 10.67
C ASP A 205 30.90 -12.77 9.18
N SER A 206 31.06 -11.47 8.89
CA SER A 206 31.04 -10.90 7.53
C SER A 206 31.75 -9.56 7.47
N TRP A 207 32.44 -9.29 6.38
CA TRP A 207 33.08 -7.98 6.09
C TRP A 207 32.11 -6.90 5.58
N SER A 208 30.80 -7.12 5.71
CA SER A 208 29.78 -6.13 5.37
C SER A 208 29.66 -5.08 6.48
N VAL A 209 29.94 -3.82 6.18
CA VAL A 209 29.79 -2.70 7.13
C VAL A 209 28.40 -2.67 7.78
N PRO A 210 27.28 -2.81 7.04
CA PRO A 210 25.97 -2.90 7.67
C PRO A 210 25.85 -4.06 8.66
N GLN A 211 26.35 -5.24 8.33
CA GLN A 211 26.29 -6.42 9.21
C GLN A 211 27.14 -6.21 10.47
N ILE A 212 28.33 -5.65 10.32
CA ILE A 212 29.23 -5.33 11.43
C ILE A 212 28.58 -4.32 12.39
N LEU A 213 28.01 -3.25 11.86
CA LEU A 213 27.41 -2.19 12.68
C LEU A 213 26.08 -2.60 13.33
N HIS A 214 25.43 -3.64 12.81
CA HIS A 214 24.13 -4.13 13.30
C HIS A 214 24.22 -5.42 14.11
N ALA A 215 25.37 -6.10 14.17
CA ALA A 215 25.53 -7.37 14.87
C ALA A 215 25.10 -7.31 16.35
N GLU A 216 25.26 -6.15 17.01
CA GLU A 216 24.84 -5.95 18.40
C GLU A 216 23.36 -5.56 18.56
N ASN A 217 22.64 -5.29 17.47
CA ASN A 217 21.29 -4.72 17.47
C ASN A 217 20.28 -5.60 16.70
N SER A 218 20.26 -6.90 16.98
CA SER A 218 19.18 -7.77 16.47
C SER A 218 17.81 -7.30 16.99
N PRO A 219 16.75 -7.34 16.17
CA PRO A 219 15.40 -6.85 16.54
C PRO A 219 14.90 -7.34 17.89
N PHE A 220 15.23 -8.58 18.27
CA PHE A 220 14.79 -9.18 19.51
C PHE A 220 15.95 -9.59 20.45
N GLY A 221 17.19 -9.22 20.12
CA GLY A 221 18.38 -9.65 20.84
C GLY A 221 18.47 -9.22 22.31
N LYS A 222 17.67 -8.20 22.71
CA LYS A 222 17.55 -7.71 24.09
C LYS A 222 16.26 -8.19 24.78
N SER A 223 15.72 -9.33 24.37
CA SER A 223 14.55 -9.93 25.00
C SER A 223 14.83 -10.36 26.43
N LYS A 224 13.78 -10.37 27.28
CA LYS A 224 13.83 -10.99 28.62
C LYS A 224 14.01 -12.51 28.59
N PHE A 225 13.85 -13.14 27.43
CA PHE A 225 14.07 -14.59 27.22
C PHE A 225 15.40 -14.84 26.51
N ALA A 226 15.98 -16.01 26.74
CA ALA A 226 17.18 -16.44 26.04
C ALA A 226 16.96 -16.51 24.54
N CYS A 227 17.93 -16.01 23.78
CA CYS A 227 17.85 -16.02 22.31
C CYS A 227 18.73 -17.12 21.71
N LYS A 228 18.25 -17.74 20.63
CA LYS A 228 19.01 -18.68 19.79
C LYS A 228 19.03 -18.14 18.36
N LYS A 229 20.05 -18.51 17.56
CA LYS A 229 20.04 -18.23 16.12
C LYS A 229 18.89 -19.01 15.46
N LEU A 230 18.24 -18.42 14.44
CA LEU A 230 17.19 -19.13 13.71
C LEU A 230 17.73 -20.42 13.06
N SER A 231 19.00 -20.44 12.63
CA SER A 231 19.68 -21.64 12.13
C SER A 231 19.78 -22.78 13.15
N ASP A 232 19.74 -22.49 14.47
CA ASP A 232 19.70 -23.51 15.49
C ASP A 232 18.32 -24.15 15.65
N LEU A 233 17.27 -23.40 15.32
CA LEU A 233 15.85 -23.73 15.48
C LEU A 233 15.20 -24.30 14.22
N ALA A 234 15.74 -23.96 13.05
CA ALA A 234 15.16 -24.30 11.75
C ALA A 234 16.25 -24.58 10.70
N PHE A 235 15.91 -25.38 9.70
CA PHE A 235 16.68 -25.47 8.47
C PHE A 235 16.28 -24.31 7.55
N ILE A 236 17.26 -23.59 7.00
CA ILE A 236 17.04 -22.52 6.04
C ILE A 236 17.33 -23.04 4.63
N ASN A 237 16.35 -22.90 3.72
CA ASN A 237 16.39 -23.43 2.36
C ASN A 237 16.73 -24.93 2.27
N PRO A 238 16.07 -25.80 3.04
CA PRO A 238 16.35 -27.24 3.01
C PRO A 238 15.92 -27.83 1.66
N LYS A 239 16.58 -28.91 1.26
CA LYS A 239 16.11 -29.74 0.18
C LYS A 239 14.80 -30.42 0.57
N THR A 240 13.83 -30.42 -0.34
CA THR A 240 12.57 -31.16 -0.17
C THR A 240 12.62 -32.44 -0.98
N ASP A 241 12.41 -33.57 -0.29
CA ASP A 241 12.36 -34.88 -0.92
C ASP A 241 11.04 -35.06 -1.66
N LEU A 242 11.14 -35.41 -2.95
CA LEU A 242 10.03 -35.68 -3.86
C LEU A 242 10.07 -37.13 -4.39
N SER A 243 10.91 -38.00 -3.82
CA SER A 243 11.12 -39.37 -4.31
C SER A 243 9.86 -40.23 -4.30
N MET A 244 8.94 -39.95 -3.34
CA MET A 244 7.68 -40.66 -3.19
C MET A 244 6.62 -40.29 -4.23
N LEU A 245 6.84 -39.24 -5.03
CA LEU A 245 5.92 -38.78 -6.07
C LEU A 245 6.38 -39.28 -7.44
N SER A 246 5.44 -39.69 -8.26
CA SER A 246 5.68 -39.93 -9.72
C SER A 246 5.68 -38.59 -10.48
N ASP A 247 6.25 -38.57 -11.68
CA ASP A 247 6.34 -37.33 -12.48
C ASP A 247 4.97 -36.76 -12.89
N THR A 248 3.93 -37.61 -12.87
CA THR A 248 2.54 -37.24 -13.17
C THR A 248 1.76 -36.77 -11.95
N ASP A 249 2.30 -36.99 -10.74
CA ASP A 249 1.60 -36.59 -9.51
C ASP A 249 1.52 -35.08 -9.38
N ASN A 250 0.38 -34.63 -8.88
CA ASN A 250 0.11 -33.23 -8.69
C ASN A 250 0.75 -32.70 -7.38
N MET A 251 1.15 -31.44 -7.43
CA MET A 251 1.70 -30.67 -6.30
C MET A 251 1.08 -29.28 -6.30
N SER A 252 1.04 -28.61 -5.16
CA SER A 252 0.64 -27.22 -5.10
C SER A 252 1.68 -26.33 -5.80
N PHE A 253 1.20 -25.39 -6.64
CA PHE A 253 2.05 -24.38 -7.27
C PHE A 253 1.78 -23.01 -6.64
N ILE A 254 2.82 -22.39 -6.06
CA ILE A 254 2.71 -21.14 -5.30
C ILE A 254 3.62 -20.07 -5.92
N PRO A 255 3.09 -19.25 -6.84
CA PRO A 255 3.80 -18.07 -7.32
C PRO A 255 3.74 -16.95 -6.25
N MET A 256 4.60 -15.93 -6.39
CA MET A 256 4.69 -14.82 -5.45
C MET A 256 3.38 -14.02 -5.29
N GLU A 257 2.57 -13.96 -6.33
CA GLU A 257 1.30 -13.25 -6.34
C GLU A 257 0.20 -13.90 -5.47
N ASP A 258 0.30 -15.21 -5.22
CA ASP A 258 -0.65 -15.95 -4.39
C ASP A 258 -0.36 -15.82 -2.89
N ILE A 259 0.67 -15.05 -2.50
CA ILE A 259 0.99 -14.76 -1.10
C ILE A 259 0.52 -13.34 -0.76
N SER A 260 -0.33 -13.25 0.26
CA SER A 260 -0.76 -11.96 0.81
C SER A 260 0.40 -11.24 1.49
N ASP A 261 0.58 -9.96 1.17
CA ASP A 261 1.49 -9.07 1.88
C ASP A 261 0.87 -8.53 3.19
N ASP A 262 -0.43 -8.31 3.20
CA ASP A 262 -1.12 -7.74 4.36
C ASP A 262 -1.25 -8.73 5.52
N TYR A 263 -1.58 -10.02 5.22
CA TYR A 263 -2.01 -10.98 6.24
C TYR A 263 -1.06 -12.17 6.44
N GLY A 264 -0.08 -12.37 5.54
CA GLY A 264 0.86 -13.50 5.64
C GLY A 264 0.19 -14.84 5.39
N GLU A 265 -0.67 -14.91 4.41
CA GLU A 265 -1.43 -16.08 4.03
C GLU A 265 -1.13 -16.49 2.59
N TRP A 266 -1.25 -17.77 2.33
CA TRP A 266 -1.34 -18.29 0.98
C TRP A 266 -2.81 -18.41 0.59
N THR A 267 -3.19 -17.73 -0.48
CA THR A 267 -4.58 -17.65 -0.96
C THR A 267 -4.82 -18.41 -2.25
N GLY A 268 -3.78 -18.88 -2.93
CA GLY A 268 -3.88 -19.59 -4.20
C GLY A 268 -4.31 -21.06 -4.04
N LYS A 269 -4.84 -21.60 -5.16
CA LYS A 269 -5.21 -23.04 -5.27
C LYS A 269 -4.63 -23.64 -6.56
N ARG A 270 -3.50 -23.11 -7.05
CA ARG A 270 -2.90 -23.59 -8.29
C ARG A 270 -2.24 -24.94 -8.07
N VAL A 271 -2.37 -25.78 -9.05
CA VAL A 271 -1.83 -27.15 -9.05
C VAL A 271 -1.02 -27.37 -10.33
N GLY A 272 0.06 -28.11 -10.21
CA GLY A 272 0.85 -28.53 -11.35
C GLY A 272 1.52 -29.88 -11.08
N SER A 273 2.02 -30.55 -12.11
CA SER A 273 2.64 -31.86 -11.96
C SER A 273 4.09 -31.76 -11.48
N LYS A 274 4.60 -32.82 -10.87
CA LYS A 274 6.01 -32.92 -10.43
C LYS A 274 6.98 -32.70 -11.60
N SER A 275 6.62 -33.08 -12.83
CA SER A 275 7.46 -32.83 -14.01
C SER A 275 7.81 -31.35 -14.24
N ASN A 276 7.01 -30.41 -13.71
CA ASN A 276 7.17 -28.98 -13.91
C ASN A 276 8.05 -28.29 -12.84
N VAL A 277 8.58 -29.02 -11.86
CA VAL A 277 9.29 -28.42 -10.70
C VAL A 277 10.71 -27.94 -10.99
N LYS A 278 11.24 -28.21 -12.19
CA LYS A 278 12.62 -27.82 -12.55
C LYS A 278 12.74 -26.28 -12.54
N GLY A 279 13.74 -25.77 -11.84
CA GLY A 279 13.98 -24.33 -11.75
C GLY A 279 13.16 -23.60 -10.66
N TYR A 280 12.23 -24.27 -10.00
CA TYR A 280 11.43 -23.71 -8.90
C TYR A 280 11.97 -24.13 -7.53
N THR A 281 11.65 -23.32 -6.50
CA THR A 281 11.86 -23.69 -5.10
C THR A 281 10.83 -24.75 -4.69
N LYS A 282 11.25 -25.77 -3.94
CA LYS A 282 10.39 -26.86 -3.45
C LYS A 282 10.22 -26.76 -1.95
N PHE A 283 9.03 -27.08 -1.48
CA PHE A 283 8.65 -27.01 -0.08
C PHE A 283 7.60 -28.10 0.25
N GLN A 284 7.28 -28.23 1.52
CA GLN A 284 6.31 -29.19 2.02
C GLN A 284 5.42 -28.60 3.10
N ASP A 285 4.38 -29.33 3.50
CA ASP A 285 3.53 -28.94 4.61
C ASP A 285 4.36 -28.67 5.88
N GLY A 286 4.00 -27.61 6.60
CA GLY A 286 4.68 -27.13 7.78
C GLY A 286 5.85 -26.18 7.52
N ASP A 287 6.30 -26.04 6.25
CA ASP A 287 7.31 -25.04 5.91
C ASP A 287 6.75 -23.63 6.01
N ILE A 288 7.58 -22.69 6.42
CA ILE A 288 7.32 -21.25 6.30
C ILE A 288 8.03 -20.78 5.04
N ILE A 289 7.30 -20.17 4.13
CA ILE A 289 7.88 -19.42 3.00
C ILE A 289 7.96 -17.94 3.36
N TRP A 290 9.08 -17.30 3.01
CA TRP A 290 9.32 -15.89 3.26
C TRP A 290 9.96 -15.24 2.04
N ALA A 291 9.34 -14.19 1.49
CA ALA A 291 9.88 -13.53 0.31
C ALA A 291 11.25 -12.92 0.59
N ARG A 292 12.19 -13.06 -0.36
CA ARG A 292 13.56 -12.52 -0.25
C ARG A 292 13.77 -11.26 -1.09
N ILE A 293 12.97 -11.05 -2.15
CA ILE A 293 13.14 -9.96 -3.12
C ILE A 293 12.31 -8.74 -2.74
N THR A 294 12.84 -7.54 -3.05
CA THR A 294 12.08 -6.28 -2.97
C THR A 294 11.07 -6.17 -4.12
N PRO A 295 9.88 -5.55 -3.93
CA PRO A 295 9.33 -5.04 -2.67
C PRO A 295 8.64 -6.10 -1.81
N CYS A 296 8.51 -7.35 -2.30
CA CYS A 296 7.70 -8.41 -1.66
C CYS A 296 8.12 -8.67 -0.20
N MET A 297 9.43 -8.74 0.07
CA MET A 297 9.94 -8.91 1.43
C MET A 297 9.59 -7.71 2.32
N GLN A 298 9.73 -6.50 1.81
CA GLN A 298 9.44 -5.27 2.57
C GLN A 298 7.97 -5.17 2.99
N ASN A 299 7.10 -5.77 2.20
CA ASN A 299 5.66 -5.86 2.45
C ASN A 299 5.29 -7.09 3.30
N GLY A 300 6.27 -7.89 3.75
CA GLY A 300 6.04 -9.02 4.63
C GLY A 300 5.40 -10.24 3.98
N LYS A 301 5.51 -10.41 2.64
CA LYS A 301 5.00 -11.61 1.96
C LYS A 301 5.63 -12.88 2.50
N SER A 302 4.82 -13.66 3.20
CA SER A 302 5.20 -14.95 3.81
C SER A 302 3.96 -15.75 4.14
N ALA A 303 4.10 -17.05 4.33
CA ALA A 303 3.01 -17.92 4.78
C ALA A 303 3.54 -19.20 5.46
N ILE A 304 2.77 -19.78 6.36
CA ILE A 304 2.94 -21.16 6.79
C ILE A 304 2.15 -22.03 5.81
N LEU A 305 2.81 -23.00 5.23
CA LEU A 305 2.20 -23.88 4.24
C LEU A 305 1.50 -25.06 4.91
N THR A 306 0.23 -25.23 4.62
CA THR A 306 -0.60 -26.33 5.11
C THR A 306 -1.54 -26.82 4.01
N ASN A 307 -1.92 -28.09 4.07
CA ASN A 307 -2.86 -28.71 3.13
C ASN A 307 -2.40 -28.62 1.67
N LEU A 308 -1.10 -28.75 1.42
CA LEU A 308 -0.56 -28.84 0.08
C LEU A 308 -1.00 -30.15 -0.60
N VAL A 309 -1.19 -30.11 -1.89
CA VAL A 309 -1.51 -31.32 -2.68
C VAL A 309 -0.38 -32.33 -2.53
N ASN A 310 -0.70 -33.53 -2.05
CA ASN A 310 0.25 -34.58 -1.67
C ASN A 310 1.30 -34.12 -0.61
N GLY A 311 0.96 -33.10 0.19
CA GLY A 311 1.86 -32.54 1.20
C GLY A 311 3.09 -31.84 0.64
N LYS A 312 3.12 -31.56 -0.67
CA LYS A 312 4.29 -30.99 -1.39
C LYS A 312 3.88 -29.85 -2.30
N GLY A 313 4.82 -28.93 -2.47
CA GLY A 313 4.62 -27.81 -3.38
C GLY A 313 5.92 -27.31 -3.99
N TYR A 314 5.77 -26.45 -4.99
CA TYR A 314 6.84 -25.72 -5.63
C TYR A 314 6.37 -24.30 -6.00
N GLY A 315 7.30 -23.38 -6.18
CA GLY A 315 6.93 -22.01 -6.48
C GLY A 315 8.11 -21.09 -6.74
N SER A 316 7.90 -19.80 -6.53
CA SER A 316 8.88 -18.77 -6.83
C SER A 316 10.26 -19.07 -6.24
N THR A 317 11.32 -18.84 -7.03
CA THR A 317 12.72 -18.89 -6.58
C THR A 317 13.07 -17.75 -5.66
N GLU A 318 12.17 -16.77 -5.50
CA GLU A 318 12.34 -15.62 -4.62
C GLU A 318 11.77 -15.84 -3.21
N PHE A 319 11.60 -17.11 -2.81
CA PHE A 319 11.30 -17.50 -1.43
C PHE A 319 12.54 -18.06 -0.72
N HIS A 320 12.72 -17.67 0.55
CA HIS A 320 13.40 -18.47 1.54
C HIS A 320 12.42 -19.47 2.14
N ILE A 321 12.89 -20.69 2.40
CA ILE A 321 12.12 -21.74 3.05
C ILE A 321 12.70 -21.94 4.45
N ILE A 322 11.85 -21.88 5.45
CA ILE A 322 12.22 -22.09 6.85
C ILE A 322 11.44 -23.32 7.35
N ARG A 323 12.17 -24.40 7.66
CA ARG A 323 11.61 -25.65 8.17
C ARG A 323 12.02 -25.84 9.61
N ILE A 324 11.05 -25.79 10.51
CA ILE A 324 11.30 -25.96 11.93
C ILE A 324 11.88 -27.36 12.18
N LYS A 325 12.95 -27.43 12.98
CA LYS A 325 13.62 -28.68 13.39
C LYS A 325 13.67 -28.86 14.88
N SER A 326 13.53 -27.80 15.68
CA SER A 326 13.56 -27.82 17.13
C SER A 326 12.14 -27.91 17.68
N SER A 327 11.94 -28.75 18.69
CA SER A 327 10.70 -28.79 19.47
C SER A 327 10.52 -27.60 20.42
N ASP A 328 11.55 -26.74 20.53
CA ASP A 328 11.54 -25.57 21.43
C ASP A 328 10.73 -24.42 20.87
N VAL A 329 10.33 -24.46 19.57
CA VAL A 329 9.64 -23.36 18.92
C VAL A 329 8.47 -23.81 18.04
N LEU A 330 7.41 -23.00 18.04
CA LEU A 330 6.22 -23.18 17.22
C LEU A 330 6.40 -22.49 15.86
N PRO A 331 5.98 -23.11 14.72
CA PRO A 331 6.01 -22.47 13.41
C PRO A 331 5.26 -21.11 13.38
N GLN A 332 4.09 -21.05 14.04
CA GLN A 332 3.27 -19.84 14.12
C GLN A 332 4.01 -18.69 14.82
N TYR A 333 4.73 -19.00 15.90
CA TYR A 333 5.53 -18.02 16.61
C TYR A 333 6.68 -17.50 15.75
N ILE A 334 7.43 -18.39 15.08
CA ILE A 334 8.51 -17.99 14.17
C ILE A 334 7.96 -17.13 13.03
N HIS A 335 6.84 -17.51 12.44
CA HIS A 335 6.19 -16.74 11.38
C HIS A 335 5.77 -15.34 11.86
N THR A 336 5.19 -15.22 13.05
CA THR A 336 4.85 -13.95 13.70
C THR A 336 6.08 -13.04 13.80
N LEU A 337 7.21 -13.57 14.29
CA LEU A 337 8.44 -12.78 14.41
C LEU A 337 9.00 -12.37 13.04
N LEU A 338 8.97 -13.23 12.03
CA LEU A 338 9.44 -12.93 10.67
C LEU A 338 8.60 -11.87 9.96
N ARG A 339 7.35 -11.72 10.33
CA ARG A 339 6.45 -10.68 9.84
C ARG A 339 6.52 -9.38 10.64
N HIS A 340 7.10 -9.42 11.82
CA HIS A 340 7.16 -8.25 12.67
C HIS A 340 7.94 -7.11 11.99
N PHE A 341 7.41 -5.88 12.11
CA PHE A 341 7.97 -4.68 11.48
C PHE A 341 9.48 -4.51 11.75
N ASP A 342 9.94 -4.82 12.97
CA ASP A 342 11.34 -4.69 13.33
C ASP A 342 12.23 -5.62 12.52
N VAL A 343 11.80 -6.87 12.26
CA VAL A 343 12.54 -7.83 11.43
C VAL A 343 12.53 -7.39 9.97
N LEU A 344 11.38 -6.97 9.43
CA LEU A 344 11.29 -6.48 8.05
C LEU A 344 12.15 -5.22 7.86
N SER A 345 12.14 -4.31 8.84
CA SER A 345 12.95 -3.09 8.81
C SER A 345 14.45 -3.37 8.93
N ASP A 346 14.82 -4.33 9.77
CA ASP A 346 16.22 -4.73 9.94
C ASP A 346 16.75 -5.46 8.69
N ALA A 347 15.98 -6.38 8.12
CA ALA A 347 16.34 -7.13 6.92
C ALA A 347 16.69 -6.23 5.73
N LYS A 348 16.06 -5.05 5.61
CA LYS A 348 16.38 -4.04 4.57
C LYS A 348 17.84 -3.60 4.58
N LYS A 349 18.49 -3.61 5.74
CA LYS A 349 19.89 -3.18 5.89
C LYS A 349 20.87 -4.19 5.29
N TYR A 350 20.42 -5.42 5.07
CA TYR A 350 21.23 -6.53 4.54
C TYR A 350 20.99 -6.79 3.05
N PHE A 351 20.21 -5.96 2.38
CA PHE A 351 19.92 -6.14 0.96
C PHE A 351 21.19 -6.17 0.10
N THR A 352 21.26 -7.14 -0.81
CA THR A 352 22.27 -7.29 -1.84
C THR A 352 21.64 -7.22 -3.23
N GLY A 353 22.39 -6.75 -4.23
CA GLY A 353 21.92 -6.60 -5.62
C GLY A 353 21.64 -5.16 -6.03
N SER A 354 21.20 -4.96 -7.28
CA SER A 354 20.93 -3.64 -7.85
C SER A 354 19.55 -3.10 -7.42
N ALA A 355 19.38 -1.78 -7.49
CA ALA A 355 18.12 -1.12 -7.14
C ALA A 355 16.92 -1.72 -7.88
N GLY A 356 15.83 -1.99 -7.15
CA GLY A 356 14.61 -2.60 -7.68
C GLY A 356 14.61 -4.14 -7.76
N GLN A 357 15.77 -4.79 -7.56
CA GLN A 357 15.91 -6.26 -7.53
C GLN A 357 16.81 -6.73 -6.39
N GLN A 358 16.77 -6.03 -5.26
CA GLN A 358 17.55 -6.39 -4.08
C GLN A 358 16.93 -7.59 -3.36
N ARG A 359 17.79 -8.38 -2.72
CA ARG A 359 17.40 -9.60 -2.00
C ARG A 359 18.04 -9.67 -0.63
N VAL A 360 17.30 -10.20 0.32
CA VAL A 360 17.86 -10.58 1.64
C VAL A 360 18.66 -11.85 1.46
N PRO A 361 19.94 -11.91 1.89
CA PRO A 361 20.76 -13.11 1.84
C PRO A 361 20.31 -14.15 2.88
N THR A 362 20.58 -15.42 2.63
CA THR A 362 20.29 -16.53 3.54
C THR A 362 20.94 -16.33 4.91
N SER A 363 22.15 -15.79 4.94
CA SER A 363 22.92 -15.50 6.16
C SER A 363 22.19 -14.58 7.15
N TYR A 364 21.32 -13.69 6.66
CA TYR A 364 20.48 -12.88 7.53
C TYR A 364 19.54 -13.74 8.39
N LEU A 365 18.82 -14.65 7.76
CA LEU A 365 17.92 -15.57 8.50
C LEU A 365 18.69 -16.53 9.39
N GLU A 366 19.84 -17.04 8.93
CA GLU A 366 20.67 -17.95 9.71
C GLU A 366 21.14 -17.31 11.01
N ASN A 367 21.51 -16.05 11.01
CA ASN A 367 22.03 -15.31 12.16
C ASN A 367 20.96 -14.52 12.94
N LEU A 368 19.69 -14.50 12.49
CA LEU A 368 18.63 -13.80 13.18
C LEU A 368 18.41 -14.41 14.58
N LEU A 369 18.54 -13.56 15.60
CA LEU A 369 18.32 -13.98 16.99
C LEU A 369 16.83 -14.05 17.30
N ILE A 370 16.40 -15.21 17.74
CA ILE A 370 15.01 -15.54 18.08
C ILE A 370 14.93 -15.78 19.60
N PRO A 371 14.13 -15.01 20.35
CA PRO A 371 13.82 -15.32 21.73
C PRO A 371 13.08 -16.66 21.83
N VAL A 372 13.42 -17.47 22.82
CA VAL A 372 12.81 -18.80 23.02
C VAL A 372 12.08 -18.83 24.37
N PRO A 373 10.90 -18.22 24.50
CA PRO A 373 10.05 -18.35 25.67
C PRO A 373 9.44 -19.76 25.75
N PRO A 374 8.84 -20.16 26.91
CA PRO A 374 8.05 -21.40 27.00
C PRO A 374 6.98 -21.47 25.88
N LEU A 375 6.68 -22.71 25.44
CA LEU A 375 5.75 -22.91 24.29
C LEU A 375 4.37 -22.30 24.50
N GLU A 376 3.86 -22.27 25.75
CA GLU A 376 2.59 -21.61 26.07
C GLU A 376 2.64 -20.09 25.80
N VAL A 377 3.78 -19.45 26.14
CA VAL A 377 3.98 -18.03 25.87
C VAL A 377 4.12 -17.76 24.36
N GLN A 378 4.83 -18.66 23.64
CA GLN A 378 4.91 -18.57 22.18
C GLN A 378 3.54 -18.68 21.53
N LYS A 379 2.72 -19.63 21.97
CA LYS A 379 1.36 -19.82 21.50
C LYS A 379 0.52 -18.58 21.77
N GLN A 380 0.56 -18.05 23.00
CA GLN A 380 -0.17 -16.82 23.34
C GLN A 380 0.24 -15.65 22.43
N ILE A 381 1.55 -15.43 22.21
CA ILE A 381 2.06 -14.37 21.33
C ILE A 381 1.53 -14.55 19.90
N ALA A 382 1.60 -15.77 19.37
CA ALA A 382 1.14 -16.06 18.01
C ALA A 382 -0.37 -15.89 17.86
N ASP A 383 -1.15 -16.35 18.82
CA ASP A 383 -2.62 -16.25 18.82
C ASP A 383 -3.07 -14.79 18.97
N GLU A 384 -2.47 -14.02 19.88
CA GLU A 384 -2.79 -12.58 20.05
C GLU A 384 -2.46 -11.80 18.80
N TYR A 385 -1.30 -12.04 18.17
CA TYR A 385 -0.92 -11.41 16.91
C TYR A 385 -1.89 -11.78 15.79
N ALA A 386 -2.17 -13.08 15.60
CA ALA A 386 -3.08 -13.56 14.56
C ALA A 386 -4.50 -12.97 14.71
N ASN A 387 -5.01 -12.92 15.96
CA ASN A 387 -6.31 -12.31 16.25
C ASN A 387 -6.35 -10.82 15.92
N GLY A 388 -5.29 -10.06 16.24
CA GLY A 388 -5.21 -8.64 15.91
C GLY A 388 -5.15 -8.40 14.40
N ILE A 389 -4.37 -9.19 13.67
CA ILE A 389 -4.29 -9.13 12.20
C ILE A 389 -5.64 -9.49 11.56
N GLU A 390 -6.34 -10.53 12.07
CA GLU A 390 -7.66 -10.90 11.55
C GLU A 390 -8.71 -9.79 11.82
N GLN A 391 -8.67 -9.14 12.99
CA GLN A 391 -9.53 -7.99 13.28
C GLN A 391 -9.26 -6.82 12.31
N ALA A 392 -8.00 -6.50 12.05
CA ALA A 392 -7.62 -5.49 11.07
C ALA A 392 -8.14 -5.85 9.67
N LYS A 393 -7.95 -7.10 9.23
CA LYS A 393 -8.42 -7.65 7.95
C LYS A 393 -9.92 -7.48 7.78
N GLN A 394 -10.70 -7.91 8.78
CA GLN A 394 -12.16 -7.77 8.76
C GLN A 394 -12.59 -6.30 8.72
N GLY A 395 -11.87 -5.43 9.44
CA GLY A 395 -12.06 -3.98 9.37
C GLY A 395 -11.88 -3.44 7.95
N TYR A 396 -10.77 -3.78 7.27
CA TYR A 396 -10.50 -3.31 5.90
C TYR A 396 -11.49 -3.86 4.87
N ILE A 397 -11.91 -5.12 4.99
CA ILE A 397 -12.96 -5.70 4.13
C ILE A 397 -14.28 -4.94 4.31
N LYS A 398 -14.68 -4.66 5.55
CA LYS A 398 -15.88 -3.90 5.88
C LYS A 398 -15.82 -2.48 5.29
N ILE A 399 -14.69 -1.79 5.44
CA ILE A 399 -14.45 -0.47 4.88
C ILE A 399 -14.57 -0.48 3.34
N TYR A 400 -13.96 -1.46 2.69
CA TYR A 400 -14.06 -1.62 1.24
C TYR A 400 -15.52 -1.76 0.80
N ASN A 401 -16.29 -2.61 1.45
CA ASN A 401 -17.70 -2.82 1.14
C ASN A 401 -18.54 -1.55 1.35
N TYR A 402 -18.31 -0.82 2.46
CA TYR A 402 -19.00 0.45 2.69
C TYR A 402 -18.66 1.51 1.63
N LYS A 403 -17.41 1.59 1.20
CA LYS A 403 -17.03 2.53 0.13
C LYS A 403 -17.71 2.21 -1.20
N GLN A 404 -17.85 0.93 -1.55
CA GLN A 404 -18.53 0.50 -2.76
C GLN A 404 -20.04 0.77 -2.67
N GLU A 405 -20.65 0.44 -1.55
CA GLU A 405 -22.08 0.68 -1.32
C GLU A 405 -22.41 2.16 -1.30
N LEU A 406 -21.60 2.99 -0.63
CA LEU A 406 -21.76 4.45 -0.60
C LEU A 406 -21.76 5.05 -2.01
N LYS A 407 -20.79 4.64 -2.85
CA LYS A 407 -20.70 5.12 -4.23
C LYS A 407 -21.95 4.71 -5.03
N LYS A 408 -22.33 3.44 -4.95
CA LYS A 408 -23.50 2.90 -5.66
C LYS A 408 -24.79 3.60 -5.23
N ASN A 409 -25.00 3.75 -3.93
CA ASN A 409 -26.22 4.39 -3.40
C ASN A 409 -26.31 5.85 -3.83
N PHE A 410 -25.18 6.58 -3.81
CA PHE A 410 -25.13 7.95 -4.30
C PHE A 410 -25.48 8.04 -5.80
N GLU A 411 -24.91 7.15 -6.63
CA GLU A 411 -25.24 7.11 -8.06
C GLU A 411 -26.71 6.81 -8.32
N THR A 412 -27.25 5.81 -7.63
CA THR A 412 -28.68 5.46 -7.76
C THR A 412 -29.58 6.63 -7.37
N GLN A 413 -29.30 7.31 -6.25
CA GLN A 413 -30.11 8.43 -5.78
C GLN A 413 -30.15 9.66 -6.73
N ILE A 414 -29.11 9.87 -7.54
CA ILE A 414 -29.03 11.04 -8.39
C ILE A 414 -29.29 10.77 -9.87
N PHE A 415 -29.14 9.52 -10.35
CA PHE A 415 -29.33 9.18 -11.77
C PHE A 415 -30.62 8.40 -12.05
N GLU A 416 -31.18 7.72 -11.04
CA GLU A 416 -32.49 7.03 -11.10
C GLU A 416 -33.60 7.85 -10.44
#